data_56f337edb41eb298b8b7774b77e8272a
#
_entry.id   56f337edb41eb298b8b7774b77e8272a
#
_cell.length_a   1.000
_cell.length_b   1.000
_cell.length_c   1.000
_cell.angle_alpha   90.00
_cell.angle_beta   90.00
_cell.angle_gamma   90.00
#
_symmetry.space_group_name_H-M   'P 1'
#
loop_
_entity.id
_entity.type
_entity.pdbx_description
1 polymer ?
#
loop_
_entity_poly.entity_id
_entity_poly.type
_entity_poly.pdbx_seq_one_letter_code
_entity_poly.pdbx_strand_id
1 'polypeptide(L)'
;YDISACLVGSEMCIRDRFCTEKHRAQVTGEVIAAPFTGAMLTGYEIHTGNTIVRGEPFCTHADGTKEGCTNQNVFGTYLHGLFDSGELTEKLAEYLCARKGIDPAAAVPVSMEEYRREQLDILADGVRNSLDMDAVYRAMGMENPRGCKA
;
A
#
# COMPACT_ATOMS: atom_id res chain seq x y z
N TYR A 1 -8.17 23.29 -15.81
CA TYR A 1 -7.01 23.93 -15.18
C TYR A 1 -5.85 22.94 -15.22
N ASP A 2 -4.79 23.31 -15.95
CA ASP A 2 -3.54 22.55 -15.94
C ASP A 2 -2.74 22.97 -14.70
N ILE A 3 -2.48 22.08 -13.78
CA ILE A 3 -1.58 22.33 -12.67
C ILE A 3 -0.28 21.60 -12.94
N SER A 4 0.81 22.36 -13.05
CA SER A 4 2.15 21.82 -13.00
C SER A 4 2.52 21.67 -11.53
N ALA A 5 2.43 20.47 -10.96
CA ALA A 5 2.96 20.20 -9.63
C ALA A 5 4.49 20.13 -9.71
N CYS A 6 5.17 21.19 -9.27
CA CYS A 6 6.60 21.16 -9.01
C CYS A 6 6.83 20.55 -7.63
N LEU A 7 7.27 19.32 -7.57
CA LEU A 7 8.01 18.81 -6.43
C LEU A 7 9.45 19.35 -6.54
N VAL A 8 9.89 20.07 -5.50
CA VAL A 8 11.21 20.67 -5.43
C VAL A 8 12.29 19.62 -5.71
N GLY A 9 13.01 19.77 -6.83
CA GLY A 9 14.12 18.90 -7.21
C GLY A 9 13.82 17.84 -8.28
N SER A 10 12.57 17.64 -8.68
CA SER A 10 12.22 16.83 -9.85
C SER A 10 11.70 17.77 -10.95
N GLU A 11 12.49 18.04 -11.95
CA GLU A 11 12.02 18.79 -13.11
C GLU A 11 10.92 18.02 -13.81
N MET A 12 9.69 18.36 -13.48
CA MET A 12 8.47 18.15 -14.25
C MET A 12 8.38 16.90 -15.14
N CYS A 13 8.45 15.73 -14.53
CA CYS A 13 8.13 14.48 -15.22
C CYS A 13 6.62 14.26 -15.36
N ILE A 14 5.79 15.06 -14.72
CA ILE A 14 4.35 14.87 -14.60
C ILE A 14 3.60 16.15 -14.97
N ARG A 15 2.59 16.02 -15.82
CA ARG A 15 1.60 17.04 -16.08
C ARG A 15 0.21 16.47 -15.79
N ASP A 16 -0.48 17.05 -14.81
CA ASP A 16 -1.82 16.66 -14.43
C ASP A 16 -2.88 17.55 -15.08
N ARG A 17 -3.95 16.94 -15.53
CA ARG A 17 -5.18 17.59 -15.92
C ARG A 17 -6.31 17.08 -15.05
N PHE A 18 -6.98 17.95 -14.31
CA PHE A 18 -8.14 17.56 -13.52
C PHE A 18 -9.29 17.08 -14.40
N CYS A 19 -9.83 15.92 -14.03
CA CYS A 19 -11.07 15.38 -14.57
C CYS A 19 -12.22 15.66 -13.60
N THR A 20 -13.46 15.65 -14.11
CA THR A 20 -14.66 15.80 -13.28
C THR A 20 -15.00 14.52 -12.51
N GLU A 21 -14.53 13.38 -12.99
CA GLU A 21 -14.79 12.08 -12.37
C GLU A 21 -13.56 11.60 -11.59
N LYS A 22 -13.82 11.05 -10.41
CA LYS A 22 -12.81 10.45 -9.56
C LYS A 22 -12.59 9.01 -9.97
N HIS A 23 -11.37 8.69 -10.38
CA HIS A 23 -10.96 7.31 -10.61
C HIS A 23 -10.75 6.59 -9.28
N ARG A 24 -11.26 5.37 -9.16
CA ARG A 24 -11.04 4.47 -8.04
C ARG A 24 -10.93 3.06 -8.56
N ALA A 25 -9.79 2.43 -8.37
CA ALA A 25 -9.55 1.05 -8.76
C ALA A 25 -8.67 0.34 -7.75
N GLN A 26 -8.95 -0.94 -7.51
CA GLN A 26 -7.97 -1.81 -6.91
C GLN A 26 -7.10 -2.36 -8.03
N VAL A 27 -5.80 -2.24 -7.89
CA VAL A 27 -4.84 -2.61 -8.94
C VAL A 27 -3.76 -3.52 -8.39
N THR A 28 -3.30 -4.41 -9.25
CA THR A 28 -2.10 -5.21 -9.04
C THR A 28 -1.12 -4.90 -10.16
N GLY A 29 0.15 -5.02 -9.89
CA GLY A 29 1.18 -4.73 -10.88
C GLY A 29 2.56 -5.15 -10.42
N GLU A 30 3.55 -4.75 -11.18
CA GLU A 30 4.95 -5.03 -10.94
C GLU A 30 5.77 -3.75 -11.08
N VAL A 31 6.70 -3.51 -10.16
CA VAL A 31 7.66 -2.42 -10.29
C VAL A 31 8.63 -2.71 -11.43
N ILE A 32 8.73 -1.79 -12.38
CA ILE A 32 9.68 -1.87 -13.49
C ILE A 32 10.91 -0.97 -13.30
N ALA A 33 10.85 -0.07 -12.33
CA ALA A 33 11.93 0.87 -12.02
C ALA A 33 13.00 0.26 -11.13
N ALA A 34 14.27 0.49 -11.49
CA ALA A 34 15.37 0.17 -10.59
C ALA A 34 15.38 1.12 -9.36
N PRO A 35 15.80 0.68 -8.18
CA PRO A 35 16.38 -0.62 -7.87
C PRO A 35 15.35 -1.70 -7.47
N PHE A 36 14.06 -1.43 -7.56
CA PHE A 36 12.99 -2.30 -7.03
C PHE A 36 12.33 -3.19 -8.08
N THR A 37 12.94 -3.30 -9.26
CA THR A 37 12.41 -4.08 -10.38
C THR A 37 11.98 -5.49 -9.97
N GLY A 38 10.83 -5.92 -10.44
CA GLY A 38 10.25 -7.23 -10.17
C GLY A 38 9.50 -7.35 -8.83
N ALA A 39 9.36 -6.25 -8.05
CA ALA A 39 8.52 -6.28 -6.86
C ALA A 39 7.04 -6.26 -7.26
N MET A 40 6.29 -7.22 -6.79
CA MET A 40 4.84 -7.23 -6.97
C MET A 40 4.17 -6.18 -6.10
N LEU A 41 3.17 -5.53 -6.67
CA LEU A 41 2.39 -4.47 -6.03
C LEU A 41 0.91 -4.85 -5.99
N THR A 42 0.29 -4.53 -4.87
CA THR A 42 -1.18 -4.51 -4.75
C THR A 42 -1.57 -3.26 -4.01
N GLY A 43 -2.52 -2.52 -4.53
CA GLY A 43 -2.91 -1.27 -3.92
C GLY A 43 -4.20 -0.71 -4.50
N TYR A 44 -4.46 0.55 -4.16
CA TYR A 44 -5.61 1.30 -4.65
C TYR A 44 -5.13 2.53 -5.38
N GLU A 45 -5.65 2.74 -6.57
CA GLU A 45 -5.47 3.97 -7.33
C GLU A 45 -6.67 4.87 -7.08
N ILE A 46 -6.45 6.07 -6.53
CA ILE A 46 -7.51 7.02 -6.19
C ILE A 46 -7.06 8.42 -6.57
N HIS A 47 -7.52 8.91 -7.71
CA HIS A 47 -7.20 10.27 -8.18
C HIS A 47 -8.31 10.89 -9.04
N THR A 48 -8.26 12.20 -9.21
CA THR A 48 -9.16 12.98 -10.08
C THR A 48 -8.42 13.60 -11.26
N GLY A 49 -7.12 13.36 -11.38
CA GLY A 49 -6.29 13.85 -12.46
C GLY A 49 -6.02 12.78 -13.51
N ASN A 50 -5.81 13.23 -14.73
CA ASN A 50 -5.21 12.40 -15.78
C ASN A 50 -3.77 12.88 -15.96
N THR A 51 -2.84 12.02 -15.61
CA THR A 51 -1.41 12.32 -15.55
C THR A 51 -0.72 11.91 -16.84
N ILE A 52 -0.02 12.84 -17.45
CA ILE A 52 0.89 12.54 -18.55
C ILE A 52 2.29 12.42 -17.96
N VAL A 53 2.78 11.19 -17.88
CA VAL A 53 4.14 10.88 -17.44
C VAL A 53 5.11 11.15 -18.59
N ARG A 54 6.15 11.94 -18.35
CA ARG A 54 7.24 12.23 -19.30
C ARG A 54 8.57 11.58 -18.94
N GLY A 55 8.63 10.96 -17.74
CA GLY A 55 9.79 10.23 -17.24
C GLY A 55 9.67 8.73 -17.45
N GLU A 56 10.61 7.99 -16.87
CA GLU A 56 10.53 6.53 -16.83
C GLU A 56 9.41 6.13 -15.87
N PRO A 57 8.54 5.22 -16.28
CA PRO A 57 7.44 4.77 -15.41
C PRO A 57 7.96 3.98 -14.21
N PHE A 58 7.23 4.07 -13.09
CA PHE A 58 7.57 3.35 -11.86
C PHE A 58 7.14 1.89 -11.91
N CYS A 59 5.91 1.63 -12.34
CA CYS A 59 5.36 0.28 -12.37
C CYS A 59 4.52 0.03 -13.64
N THR A 60 4.19 -1.24 -13.85
CA THR A 60 3.22 -1.69 -14.85
C THR A 60 2.10 -2.43 -14.14
N HIS A 61 0.85 -2.05 -14.40
CA HIS A 61 -0.32 -2.76 -13.92
C HIS A 61 -0.54 -4.08 -14.65
N ALA A 62 -1.38 -4.95 -14.11
CA ALA A 62 -1.67 -6.26 -14.72
C ALA A 62 -2.32 -6.16 -16.11
N ASP A 63 -2.98 -5.05 -16.43
CA ASP A 63 -3.54 -4.76 -17.76
C ASP A 63 -2.52 -4.19 -18.75
N GLY A 64 -1.26 -4.02 -18.33
CA GLY A 64 -0.17 -3.46 -19.15
C GLY A 64 -0.07 -1.93 -19.09
N THR A 65 -0.95 -1.25 -18.37
CA THR A 65 -0.88 0.20 -18.17
C THR A 65 0.35 0.57 -17.35
N LYS A 66 1.11 1.54 -17.82
CA LYS A 66 2.28 2.07 -17.10
C LYS A 66 1.86 3.25 -16.23
N GLU A 67 2.30 3.23 -14.99
CA GLU A 67 1.94 4.21 -13.97
C GLU A 67 3.17 4.70 -13.21
N GLY A 68 3.02 5.90 -12.62
CA GLY A 68 4.06 6.53 -11.84
C GLY A 68 5.21 7.09 -12.67
N CYS A 69 6.18 7.66 -12.00
CA CYS A 69 7.41 8.13 -12.63
C CYS A 69 8.61 7.97 -11.71
N THR A 70 9.77 7.85 -12.31
CA THR A 70 11.04 7.80 -11.59
C THR A 70 12.01 8.80 -12.17
N ASN A 71 12.78 9.41 -11.28
CA ASN A 71 13.92 10.25 -11.62
C ASN A 71 14.99 10.09 -10.54
N GLN A 72 16.06 9.40 -10.86
CA GLN A 72 17.16 9.09 -9.92
C GLN A 72 16.65 8.37 -8.65
N ASN A 73 16.63 9.07 -7.51
CA ASN A 73 16.17 8.56 -6.21
C ASN A 73 14.74 9.03 -5.85
N VAL A 74 14.03 9.62 -6.79
CA VAL A 74 12.66 10.09 -6.61
C VAL A 74 11.71 9.15 -7.34
N PHE A 75 10.73 8.66 -6.61
CA PHE A 75 9.70 7.76 -7.12
C PHE A 75 8.32 8.36 -6.82
N GLY A 76 7.47 8.46 -7.81
CA GLY A 76 6.12 8.98 -7.69
C GLY A 76 5.10 7.99 -8.23
N THR A 77 4.01 7.79 -7.52
CA THR A 77 2.93 6.89 -7.91
C THR A 77 1.61 7.33 -7.30
N TYR A 78 0.50 7.00 -7.96
CA TYR A 78 -0.86 7.15 -7.41
C TYR A 78 -1.32 5.94 -6.59
N LEU A 79 -0.50 4.88 -6.52
CA LEU A 79 -0.84 3.69 -5.76
C LEU A 79 -0.80 3.96 -4.26
N HIS A 80 -1.94 3.82 -3.61
CA HIS A 80 -2.07 3.81 -2.15
C HIS A 80 -1.90 2.39 -1.63
N GLY A 81 -1.34 2.25 -0.42
CA GLY A 81 -1.07 0.93 0.16
C GLY A 81 0.19 0.26 -0.38
N LEU A 82 1.07 1.03 -1.01
CA LEU A 82 2.29 0.56 -1.67
C LEU A 82 3.18 -0.31 -0.77
N PHE A 83 3.24 0.02 0.52
CA PHE A 83 4.04 -0.68 1.53
C PHE A 83 3.26 -1.75 2.30
N ASP A 84 2.01 -1.98 1.93
CA ASP A 84 1.20 -3.05 2.51
C ASP A 84 1.53 -4.41 1.86
N SER A 85 2.04 -4.40 0.62
CA SER A 85 2.61 -5.58 -0.04
C SER A 85 4.06 -5.79 0.42
N GLY A 86 4.40 -6.99 0.89
CA GLY A 86 5.70 -7.28 1.51
C GLY A 86 6.91 -7.06 0.60
N GLU A 87 6.83 -7.47 -0.68
CA GLU A 87 7.98 -7.51 -1.59
C GLU A 87 8.67 -6.16 -1.83
N LEU A 88 7.90 -5.09 -2.07
CA LEU A 88 8.49 -3.78 -2.25
C LEU A 88 9.11 -3.25 -0.96
N THR A 89 8.46 -3.51 0.18
CA THR A 89 8.96 -3.11 1.49
C THR A 89 10.28 -3.80 1.80
N GLU A 90 10.39 -5.10 1.51
CA GLU A 90 11.63 -5.87 1.67
C GLU A 90 12.75 -5.32 0.79
N LYS A 91 12.50 -5.16 -0.51
CA LYS A 91 13.48 -4.60 -1.45
C LYS A 91 13.93 -3.18 -1.06
N LEU A 92 12.99 -2.35 -0.56
CA LEU A 92 13.33 -1.02 -0.07
C LEU A 92 14.22 -1.08 1.18
N ALA A 93 13.89 -1.95 2.14
CA ALA A 93 14.68 -2.14 3.35
C ALA A 93 16.10 -2.63 3.00
N GLU A 94 16.23 -3.63 2.14
CA GLU A 94 17.51 -4.14 1.66
C GLU A 94 18.33 -3.04 0.97
N TYR A 95 17.72 -2.28 0.09
CA TYR A 95 18.37 -1.17 -0.60
C TYR A 95 18.90 -0.10 0.35
N LEU A 96 18.07 0.29 1.34
CA LEU A 96 18.46 1.29 2.34
C LEU A 96 19.56 0.77 3.27
N CYS A 97 19.49 -0.48 3.70
CA CYS A 97 20.50 -1.14 4.51
C CYS A 97 21.84 -1.21 3.76
N ALA A 98 21.82 -1.64 2.50
CA ALA A 98 23.02 -1.69 1.66
C ALA A 98 23.67 -0.32 1.51
N ARG A 99 22.90 0.74 1.31
CA ARG A 99 23.44 2.11 1.21
C ARG A 99 24.03 2.63 2.52
N LYS A 100 23.56 2.15 3.66
CA LYS A 100 24.06 2.54 4.99
C LYS A 100 25.12 1.59 5.54
N GLY A 101 25.45 0.52 4.84
CA GLY A 101 26.38 -0.51 5.31
C GLY A 101 25.83 -1.28 6.53
N ILE A 102 24.51 -1.41 6.63
CA ILE A 102 23.81 -2.17 7.67
C ILE A 102 23.50 -3.55 7.11
N ASP A 103 23.67 -4.59 7.92
CA ASP A 103 23.27 -5.95 7.54
C ASP A 103 21.73 -6.00 7.36
N PRO A 104 21.21 -6.37 6.18
CA PRO A 104 19.77 -6.51 5.96
C PRO A 104 19.10 -7.48 6.93
N ALA A 105 19.80 -8.51 7.42
CA ALA A 105 19.28 -9.45 8.41
C ALA A 105 18.94 -8.77 9.76
N ALA A 106 19.46 -7.57 10.02
CA ALA A 106 19.11 -6.78 11.19
C ALA A 106 17.76 -6.04 11.03
N ALA A 107 17.25 -5.90 9.80
CA ALA A 107 15.97 -5.33 9.48
C ALA A 107 14.99 -6.48 9.21
N VAL A 108 14.31 -6.97 10.25
CA VAL A 108 13.28 -8.00 10.08
C VAL A 108 12.06 -7.37 9.42
N PRO A 109 11.73 -7.72 8.17
CA PRO A 109 10.51 -7.24 7.55
C PRO A 109 9.32 -7.85 8.29
N VAL A 110 8.46 -6.99 8.84
CA VAL A 110 7.19 -7.41 9.43
C VAL A 110 6.16 -7.42 8.31
N SER A 111 5.56 -8.57 8.06
CA SER A 111 4.39 -8.66 7.19
C SER A 111 3.28 -7.80 7.78
N MET A 112 2.89 -6.72 7.09
CA MET A 112 1.80 -5.84 7.56
C MET A 112 0.47 -6.59 7.66
N GLU A 113 0.27 -7.62 6.85
CA GLU A 113 -0.93 -8.45 6.91
C GLU A 113 -0.95 -9.29 8.20
N GLU A 114 0.18 -9.94 8.54
CA GLU A 114 0.31 -10.71 9.78
C GLU A 114 0.18 -9.81 10.99
N TYR A 115 0.87 -8.66 11.00
CA TYR A 115 0.77 -7.67 12.07
C TYR A 115 -0.68 -7.20 12.27
N ARG A 116 -1.40 -6.85 11.20
CA ARG A 116 -2.82 -6.45 11.29
C ARG A 116 -3.68 -7.57 11.85
N ARG A 117 -3.45 -8.81 11.43
CA ARG A 117 -4.20 -9.96 11.96
C ARG A 117 -3.98 -10.13 13.46
N GLU A 118 -2.74 -10.08 13.91
CA GLU A 118 -2.42 -10.15 15.34
C GLU A 118 -3.06 -9.01 16.13
N GLN A 119 -3.01 -7.77 15.61
CA GLN A 119 -3.65 -6.63 16.29
C GLN A 119 -5.18 -6.76 16.34
N LEU A 120 -5.80 -7.28 15.29
CA LEU A 120 -7.24 -7.56 15.28
C LEU A 120 -7.62 -8.67 16.26
N ASP A 121 -6.79 -9.70 16.41
CA ASP A 121 -7.02 -10.76 17.39
C ASP A 121 -6.90 -10.23 18.83
N ILE A 122 -5.88 -9.41 19.10
CA ILE A 122 -5.73 -8.73 20.41
C ILE A 122 -6.95 -7.84 20.71
N LEU A 123 -7.41 -7.06 19.72
CA LEU A 123 -8.60 -6.23 19.88
C LEU A 123 -9.84 -7.07 20.13
N ALA A 124 -10.03 -8.14 19.37
CA ALA A 124 -11.17 -9.05 19.50
C ALA A 124 -11.20 -9.71 20.90
N ASP A 125 -10.04 -10.11 21.42
CA ASP A 125 -9.95 -10.68 22.76
C ASP A 125 -10.20 -9.62 23.84
N GLY A 126 -9.70 -8.40 23.64
CA GLY A 126 -10.00 -7.27 24.52
C GLY A 126 -11.51 -6.98 24.60
N VAL A 127 -12.20 -6.98 23.46
CA VAL A 127 -13.66 -6.80 23.40
C VAL A 127 -14.38 -7.95 24.11
N ARG A 128 -14.00 -9.19 23.84
CA ARG A 128 -14.60 -10.39 24.46
C ARG A 128 -14.44 -10.42 25.97
N ASN A 129 -13.30 -9.99 26.47
CA ASN A 129 -13.00 -9.97 27.89
C ASN A 129 -13.67 -8.81 28.64
N SER A 130 -14.08 -7.77 27.92
CA SER A 130 -14.64 -6.55 28.49
C SER A 130 -16.16 -6.47 28.42
N LEU A 131 -16.82 -7.27 27.57
CA LEU A 131 -18.25 -7.24 27.35
C LEU A 131 -18.90 -8.57 27.69
N ASP A 132 -20.18 -8.50 28.15
CA ASP A 132 -21.07 -9.67 28.17
C ASP A 132 -21.44 -10.06 26.72
N MET A 133 -20.64 -10.95 26.13
CA MET A 133 -20.84 -11.37 24.75
C MET A 133 -22.16 -12.08 24.53
N ASP A 134 -22.71 -12.77 25.55
CA ASP A 134 -24.02 -13.40 25.44
C ASP A 134 -25.14 -12.36 25.35
N ALA A 135 -25.03 -11.26 26.10
CA ALA A 135 -25.95 -10.13 25.97
C ALA A 135 -25.84 -9.46 24.59
N VAL A 136 -24.62 -9.30 24.08
CA VAL A 136 -24.39 -8.74 22.73
C VAL A 136 -25.04 -9.62 21.65
N TYR A 137 -24.78 -10.93 21.65
CA TYR A 137 -25.36 -11.83 20.65
C TYR A 137 -26.89 -11.90 20.76
N ARG A 138 -27.45 -11.92 21.98
CA ARG A 138 -28.91 -11.85 22.18
C ARG A 138 -29.50 -10.55 21.62
N ALA A 139 -28.84 -9.40 21.82
CA ALA A 139 -29.30 -8.13 21.28
C ALA A 139 -29.28 -8.10 19.74
N MET A 140 -28.35 -8.86 19.10
CA MET A 140 -28.28 -9.03 17.67
C MET A 140 -29.26 -10.08 17.11
N GLY A 141 -30.01 -10.78 17.96
CA GLY A 141 -30.88 -11.90 17.54
C GLY A 141 -30.10 -13.14 17.10
N MET A 142 -28.87 -13.31 17.58
CA MET A 142 -27.97 -14.42 17.23
C MET A 142 -27.64 -15.25 18.48
N GLU A 143 -27.30 -16.52 18.25
CA GLU A 143 -26.68 -17.34 19.29
C GLU A 143 -25.18 -17.10 19.34
N ASN A 144 -24.60 -17.07 20.56
CA ASN A 144 -23.16 -16.97 20.72
C ASN A 144 -22.48 -18.27 20.23
N PRO A 145 -21.69 -18.22 19.14
CA PRO A 145 -21.06 -19.43 18.59
C PRO A 145 -20.06 -20.09 19.53
N ARG A 146 -19.63 -19.41 20.61
CA ARG A 146 -18.75 -19.95 21.65
C ARG A 146 -19.46 -20.21 22.99
N GLY A 147 -20.77 -19.99 23.05
CA GLY A 147 -21.60 -20.09 24.25
C GLY A 147 -21.98 -21.51 24.69
N CYS A 148 -21.45 -22.54 24.07
CA CYS A 148 -21.63 -23.94 24.50
C CYS A 148 -20.31 -24.55 24.95
N LYS A 149 -19.80 -24.13 26.10
CA LYS A 149 -18.94 -24.98 26.95
C LYS A 149 -19.32 -24.73 28.39
N ALA A 150 -20.31 -25.54 28.85
CA ALA A 150 -20.45 -25.85 30.26
C ALA A 150 -19.40 -26.90 30.62
#